data_24c046a91adbaf13ada858012dac7082
#
_entry.id   24c046a91adbaf13ada858012dac7082
#
_cell.length_a   1.000
_cell.length_b   1.000
_cell.length_c   1.000
_cell.angle_alpha   90.00
_cell.angle_beta   90.00
_cell.angle_gamma   90.00
#
_symmetry.space_group_name_H-M   'P 1'
#
loop_
_entity.id
_entity.type
_entity.pdbx_description
1 polymer ?
#
loop_
_entity_poly.entity_id
_entity_poly.type
_entity_poly.pdbx_seq_one_letter_code
_entity_poly.pdbx_strand_id
1 'polypeptide(L)'
;MTGDLDLVPGERRPKLTARLAAGALTFAPAAAADGGDAPASPAAASWSSDAIDASALGLLDAEVRLDAASLTQGGFVFAPLRGRLTIERARGVVELGELGLLGGTVTGQMVANNRDGLSVAADLTAQSTDIGVLAGAIGFDRLKGTGSARLKVLGVGNSVAAIMESLEGEGSLGMPQAEVLGIDLGRALGQLDPKAISTDARTRIDDLSASFTIRDGILTNNDLALSSAALQASGRGIVDLGGRTLDYSLVPVATAIGNDLRVPLRITGPWDAPRVRLDAEALAAERLRIEEEKVKARLKAEEAELKARLETERQEAEARAAEELGVAPGSGESLEDAARRRLEEEAARGLERILRGN
;
A
#
# COMPACT_ATOMS: atom_id res chain seq x y z
N MET A 1 16.05 36.49 16.28
CA MET A 1 16.99 35.38 16.36
C MET A 1 17.96 35.66 17.48
N THR A 2 18.14 34.70 18.36
CA THR A 2 19.11 34.75 19.46
C THR A 2 19.95 33.43 19.40
N GLY A 3 21.18 33.48 19.88
CA GLY A 3 22.00 32.28 19.89
C GLY A 3 23.48 32.59 20.00
N ASP A 4 24.24 31.52 20.15
CA ASP A 4 25.68 31.55 20.24
C ASP A 4 26.26 31.00 18.92
N LEU A 5 27.30 31.68 18.44
CA LEU A 5 28.03 31.26 17.26
C LEU A 5 29.52 31.37 17.54
N ASP A 6 30.24 30.29 17.33
CA ASP A 6 31.70 30.21 17.49
C ASP A 6 32.31 29.66 16.20
N LEU A 7 33.31 30.33 15.67
CA LEU A 7 34.07 29.94 14.48
C LEU A 7 35.55 29.81 14.86
N VAL A 8 36.01 28.59 14.88
CA VAL A 8 37.39 28.26 15.26
C VAL A 8 38.18 27.85 14.02
N PRO A 9 39.39 28.43 13.79
CA PRO A 9 40.27 27.95 12.74
C PRO A 9 40.69 26.50 13.03
N GLY A 10 40.46 25.61 12.05
CA GLY A 10 40.94 24.23 12.12
C GLY A 10 42.19 24.02 11.24
N GLU A 11 42.92 22.93 11.43
CA GLU A 11 44.16 22.62 10.68
C GLU A 11 43.93 22.56 9.15
N ARG A 12 42.77 22.10 8.70
CA ARG A 12 42.41 21.98 7.28
C ARG A 12 41.19 22.75 6.88
N ARG A 13 40.20 22.91 7.79
CA ARG A 13 38.93 23.62 7.59
C ARG A 13 38.52 24.32 8.87
N PRO A 14 37.92 25.51 8.78
CA PRO A 14 37.34 26.14 9.96
C PRO A 14 36.16 25.31 10.46
N LYS A 15 35.92 25.31 11.78
CA LYS A 15 34.81 24.66 12.42
C LYS A 15 33.82 25.71 12.95
N LEU A 16 32.59 25.62 12.50
CA LEU A 16 31.47 26.42 12.96
C LEU A 16 30.67 25.63 14.00
N THR A 17 30.47 26.21 15.19
CA THR A 17 29.52 25.69 16.18
C THR A 17 28.47 26.75 16.42
N ALA A 18 27.18 26.42 16.29
CA ALA A 18 26.11 27.37 16.52
C ALA A 18 24.92 26.74 17.24
N ARG A 19 24.31 27.50 18.12
CA ARG A 19 23.02 27.21 18.73
C ARG A 19 22.11 28.39 18.49
N LEU A 20 21.09 28.19 17.68
CA LEU A 20 20.23 29.26 17.18
C LEU A 20 18.79 29.02 17.67
N ALA A 21 18.22 30.02 18.31
CA ALA A 21 16.80 30.10 18.60
C ALA A 21 16.19 31.23 17.79
N ALA A 22 15.16 30.94 17.02
CA ALA A 22 14.52 31.92 16.15
C ALA A 22 13.00 31.90 16.32
N GLY A 23 12.37 33.06 16.13
CA GLY A 23 10.94 33.14 15.89
C GLY A 23 10.60 32.64 14.47
N ALA A 24 9.95 33.45 13.68
CA ALA A 24 9.70 33.17 12.28
C ALA A 24 10.97 33.44 11.43
N LEU A 25 11.35 32.48 10.62
CA LEU A 25 12.40 32.58 9.61
C LEU A 25 11.76 32.55 8.23
N THR A 26 12.20 33.40 7.33
CA THR A 26 11.80 33.36 5.93
C THR A 26 13.07 33.35 5.08
N PHE A 27 13.23 32.28 4.33
CA PHE A 27 14.29 32.21 3.31
C PHE A 27 13.65 32.57 1.97
N ALA A 28 14.05 33.69 1.41
CA ALA A 28 13.76 33.93 0.01
C ALA A 28 14.44 32.86 -0.83
N PRO A 29 13.82 32.35 -1.89
CA PRO A 29 14.56 31.50 -2.84
C PRO A 29 15.81 32.27 -3.24
N ALA A 30 16.97 31.60 -3.23
CA ALA A 30 18.18 32.21 -3.73
C ALA A 30 17.84 32.77 -5.12
N ALA A 31 17.95 34.09 -5.29
CA ALA A 31 17.68 34.71 -6.57
C ALA A 31 18.54 33.97 -7.58
N ALA A 32 17.90 33.32 -8.56
CA ALA A 32 18.59 32.83 -9.72
C ALA A 32 19.30 34.05 -10.30
N ALA A 33 20.63 34.00 -10.33
CA ALA A 33 21.40 35.07 -10.87
C ALA A 33 20.95 35.23 -12.32
N ASP A 34 20.39 36.41 -12.63
CA ASP A 34 20.03 36.95 -13.93
C ASP A 34 19.24 36.04 -14.89
N GLY A 35 17.95 36.34 -15.02
CA GLY A 35 17.22 35.94 -16.23
C GLY A 35 15.71 35.81 -16.07
N GLY A 36 14.99 36.92 -16.16
CA GLY A 36 13.64 36.97 -16.68
C GLY A 36 12.54 36.34 -15.82
N ASP A 37 11.48 37.11 -15.62
CA ASP A 37 10.16 36.65 -15.26
C ASP A 37 9.67 35.56 -16.24
N ALA A 38 10.08 34.32 -16.01
CA ALA A 38 9.42 33.19 -16.62
C ALA A 38 8.22 32.86 -15.68
N PRO A 39 6.98 32.91 -16.18
CA PRO A 39 5.86 32.36 -15.47
C PRO A 39 6.22 30.91 -15.13
N ALA A 40 5.94 30.46 -13.91
CA ALA A 40 6.15 29.06 -13.50
C ALA A 40 5.54 28.16 -14.58
N SER A 41 6.40 27.54 -15.38
CA SER A 41 5.98 26.61 -16.41
C SER A 41 5.16 25.52 -15.76
N PRO A 42 4.07 25.06 -16.40
CA PRO A 42 3.37 23.88 -15.96
C PRO A 42 4.39 22.78 -15.76
N ALA A 43 4.33 22.10 -14.62
CA ALA A 43 5.29 21.15 -14.09
C ALA A 43 6.14 20.49 -15.18
N ALA A 44 7.43 20.79 -15.20
CA ALA A 44 8.32 20.34 -16.26
C ALA A 44 8.13 18.84 -16.47
N ALA A 45 7.95 18.42 -17.73
CA ALA A 45 7.70 17.01 -18.07
C ALA A 45 8.88 16.09 -17.68
N SER A 46 9.98 16.63 -17.20
CA SER A 46 11.19 15.92 -16.77
C SER A 46 11.80 16.58 -15.53
N TRP A 47 12.61 15.81 -14.79
CA TRP A 47 13.45 16.35 -13.73
C TRP A 47 14.54 17.24 -14.28
N SER A 48 14.96 18.26 -13.48
CA SER A 48 16.08 19.10 -13.89
C SER A 48 17.38 18.28 -14.02
N SER A 49 18.07 18.48 -15.15
CA SER A 49 19.42 17.96 -15.40
C SER A 49 20.52 18.95 -15.00
N ASP A 50 20.15 20.12 -14.46
CA ASP A 50 21.11 21.12 -14.02
C ASP A 50 21.96 20.56 -12.87
N ALA A 51 23.25 20.88 -12.90
CA ALA A 51 24.19 20.42 -11.89
C ALA A 51 23.90 21.05 -10.54
N ILE A 52 23.81 20.20 -9.51
CA ILE A 52 23.67 20.63 -8.11
C ILE A 52 25.06 21.01 -7.59
N ASP A 53 25.26 22.27 -7.25
CA ASP A 53 26.48 22.72 -6.59
C ASP A 53 26.46 22.38 -5.09
N ALA A 54 27.11 21.30 -4.75
CA ALA A 54 27.32 20.86 -3.36
C ALA A 54 28.69 21.25 -2.79
N SER A 55 29.43 22.15 -3.44
CA SER A 55 30.78 22.58 -3.04
C SER A 55 30.81 23.21 -1.64
N ALA A 56 29.73 23.89 -1.25
CA ALA A 56 29.57 24.48 0.08
C ALA A 56 29.78 23.48 1.24
N LEU A 57 29.44 22.20 1.04
CA LEU A 57 29.70 21.14 2.04
C LEU A 57 31.19 20.93 2.31
N GLY A 58 32.06 21.34 1.40
CA GLY A 58 33.51 21.24 1.51
C GLY A 58 34.20 22.42 2.17
N LEU A 59 33.53 23.55 2.37
CA LEU A 59 34.14 24.80 2.81
C LEU A 59 34.53 24.81 4.30
N LEU A 60 33.69 24.21 5.15
CA LEU A 60 33.88 24.19 6.60
C LEU A 60 33.26 22.92 7.22
N ASP A 61 33.71 22.57 8.41
CA ASP A 61 33.00 21.65 9.28
C ASP A 61 32.01 22.43 10.15
N ALA A 62 30.85 21.90 10.42
CA ALA A 62 29.81 22.62 11.19
C ALA A 62 29.04 21.70 12.15
N GLU A 63 28.65 22.27 13.27
CA GLU A 63 27.62 21.73 14.15
C GLU A 63 26.63 22.85 14.49
N VAL A 64 25.44 22.80 13.89
CA VAL A 64 24.41 23.82 14.06
C VAL A 64 23.17 23.18 14.67
N ARG A 65 22.71 23.68 15.79
CA ARG A 65 21.38 23.36 16.36
C ARG A 65 20.45 24.52 16.08
N LEU A 66 19.30 24.21 15.54
CA LEU A 66 18.25 25.19 15.24
C LEU A 66 16.96 24.81 15.95
N ASP A 67 16.42 25.78 16.68
CA ASP A 67 15.06 25.76 17.23
C ASP A 67 14.34 26.99 16.71
N ALA A 68 13.39 26.84 15.81
CA ALA A 68 12.64 27.91 15.22
C ALA A 68 11.13 27.69 15.38
N ALA A 69 10.40 28.78 15.71
CA ALA A 69 8.96 28.71 15.79
C ALA A 69 8.33 28.43 14.42
N SER A 70 8.93 28.98 13.37
CA SER A 70 8.56 28.64 11.98
C SER A 70 9.70 28.94 11.00
N LEU A 71 9.68 28.21 9.88
CA LEU A 71 10.51 28.45 8.71
C LEU A 71 9.60 28.47 7.47
N THR A 72 9.69 29.52 6.68
CA THR A 72 9.00 29.58 5.38
C THR A 72 9.99 29.46 4.24
N GLN A 73 9.78 28.46 3.38
CA GLN A 73 10.64 28.17 2.23
C GLN A 73 9.81 27.61 1.08
N GLY A 74 9.95 28.15 -0.13
CA GLY A 74 9.33 27.60 -1.34
C GLY A 74 7.80 27.47 -1.27
N GLY A 75 7.13 28.37 -0.54
CA GLY A 75 5.68 28.31 -0.33
C GLY A 75 5.22 27.39 0.79
N PHE A 76 6.12 26.60 1.40
CA PHE A 76 5.81 25.77 2.55
C PHE A 76 6.16 26.49 3.86
N VAL A 77 5.31 26.28 4.87
CA VAL A 77 5.54 26.71 6.25
C VAL A 77 5.82 25.49 7.10
N PHE A 78 7.02 25.47 7.69
CA PHE A 78 7.48 24.46 8.63
C PHE A 78 7.36 25.04 10.04
N ALA A 79 6.53 24.46 10.90
CA ALA A 79 6.27 25.01 12.22
C ALA A 79 5.78 23.93 13.20
N PRO A 80 6.52 23.62 14.28
CA PRO A 80 7.86 24.12 14.61
C PRO A 80 8.97 23.44 13.80
N LEU A 81 10.19 23.97 13.89
CA LEU A 81 11.40 23.34 13.34
C LEU A 81 12.43 23.15 14.46
N ARG A 82 12.76 21.91 14.76
CA ARG A 82 13.84 21.54 15.68
C ARG A 82 14.78 20.54 15.02
N GLY A 83 16.02 20.91 14.86
CA GLY A 83 16.95 20.05 14.17
C GLY A 83 18.40 20.36 14.49
N ARG A 84 19.26 19.47 14.00
CA ARG A 84 20.70 19.59 14.05
C ARG A 84 21.26 19.37 12.65
N LEU A 85 22.16 20.24 12.23
CA LEU A 85 23.00 20.07 11.06
C LEU A 85 24.43 19.79 11.52
N THR A 86 25.01 18.70 11.03
CA THR A 86 26.44 18.38 11.20
C THR A 86 27.06 18.31 9.81
N ILE A 87 28.16 19.04 9.59
CA ILE A 87 28.96 18.97 8.36
C ILE A 87 30.36 18.52 8.76
N GLU A 88 30.82 17.41 8.19
CA GLU A 88 32.18 16.90 8.39
C GLU A 88 32.75 16.38 7.05
N ARG A 89 33.87 16.93 6.64
CA ARG A 89 34.58 16.49 5.45
C ARG A 89 33.67 16.32 4.22
N ALA A 90 32.93 17.39 3.88
CA ALA A 90 31.98 17.44 2.77
C ALA A 90 30.81 16.45 2.87
N ARG A 91 30.46 16.00 4.08
CA ARG A 91 29.25 15.24 4.36
C ARG A 91 28.40 16.02 5.35
N GLY A 92 27.22 16.44 4.91
CA GLY A 92 26.21 17.08 5.74
C GLY A 92 25.16 16.06 6.21
N VAL A 93 24.80 16.13 7.48
CA VAL A 93 23.69 15.36 8.08
C VAL A 93 22.74 16.32 8.74
N VAL A 94 21.49 16.29 8.36
CA VAL A 94 20.40 17.03 9.02
C VAL A 94 19.57 16.03 9.80
N GLU A 95 19.59 16.15 11.11
CA GLU A 95 18.72 15.40 12.04
C GLU A 95 17.49 16.25 12.33
N LEU A 96 16.31 15.75 11.96
CA LEU A 96 15.03 16.39 12.23
C LEU A 96 14.42 15.77 13.49
N GLY A 97 14.56 16.46 14.61
CA GLY A 97 13.90 16.09 15.86
C GLY A 97 12.40 16.33 15.81
N GLU A 98 12.01 17.46 15.21
CA GLU A 98 10.61 17.81 14.98
C GLU A 98 10.54 18.83 13.83
N LEU A 99 9.79 18.51 12.80
CA LEU A 99 9.47 19.41 11.70
C LEU A 99 7.96 19.39 11.47
N GLY A 100 7.27 20.41 11.95
CA GLY A 100 5.86 20.61 11.64
C GLY A 100 5.69 20.97 10.17
N LEU A 101 4.91 20.19 9.43
CA LEU A 101 4.68 20.37 8.00
C LEU A 101 3.26 19.95 7.62
N LEU A 102 2.50 20.87 7.00
CA LEU A 102 1.17 20.60 6.45
C LEU A 102 0.20 19.96 7.48
N GLY A 103 0.22 20.47 8.70
CA GLY A 103 -0.64 20.01 9.79
C GLY A 103 -0.15 18.75 10.52
N GLY A 104 0.90 18.10 10.03
CA GLY A 104 1.53 16.94 10.63
C GLY A 104 2.95 17.20 11.12
N THR A 105 3.66 16.12 11.42
CA THR A 105 5.03 16.15 11.91
C THR A 105 5.92 15.22 11.09
N VAL A 106 7.09 15.71 10.70
CA VAL A 106 8.13 14.92 10.05
C VAL A 106 9.34 14.83 10.98
N THR A 107 9.87 13.62 11.14
CA THR A 107 11.08 13.31 11.92
C THR A 107 12.02 12.45 11.10
N GLY A 108 13.29 12.38 11.50
CA GLY A 108 14.27 11.52 10.85
C GLY A 108 15.57 12.24 10.49
N GLN A 109 16.20 11.79 9.42
CA GLN A 109 17.47 12.37 8.98
C GLN A 109 17.59 12.46 7.47
N MET A 110 18.34 13.44 7.02
CA MET A 110 18.77 13.59 5.63
C MET A 110 20.28 13.72 5.58
N VAL A 111 20.89 13.15 4.54
CA VAL A 111 22.34 13.18 4.35
C VAL A 111 22.64 13.65 2.93
N ALA A 112 23.56 14.58 2.80
CA ALA A 112 24.20 14.92 1.53
C ALA A 112 25.70 14.68 1.68
N ASN A 113 26.29 13.93 0.76
CA ASN A 113 27.71 13.62 0.78
C ASN A 113 28.33 13.96 -0.58
N ASN A 114 29.38 14.76 -0.57
CA ASN A 114 30.08 15.23 -1.78
C ASN A 114 31.62 14.99 -1.68
N ARG A 115 32.00 13.79 -1.21
CA ARG A 115 33.43 13.42 -1.09
C ARG A 115 33.98 12.90 -2.42
N ASP A 116 33.20 12.03 -3.09
CA ASP A 116 33.57 11.36 -4.34
C ASP A 116 32.37 11.40 -5.32
N GLY A 117 31.79 12.60 -5.51
CA GLY A 117 30.52 12.82 -6.17
C GLY A 117 29.37 12.98 -5.20
N LEU A 118 28.26 13.54 -5.67
CA LEU A 118 27.11 13.82 -4.84
C LEU A 118 26.25 12.56 -4.65
N SER A 119 25.99 12.23 -3.40
CA SER A 119 24.95 11.30 -3.00
C SER A 119 24.05 11.92 -1.94
N VAL A 120 22.76 11.59 -2.00
CA VAL A 120 21.76 12.06 -1.04
C VAL A 120 21.01 10.87 -0.47
N ALA A 121 20.75 10.90 0.84
CA ALA A 121 19.95 9.89 1.50
C ALA A 121 18.91 10.55 2.40
N ALA A 122 17.78 9.91 2.58
CA ALA A 122 16.76 10.30 3.54
C ALA A 122 16.20 9.08 4.27
N ASP A 123 15.98 9.23 5.57
CA ASP A 123 15.25 8.28 6.41
C ASP A 123 14.26 9.11 7.21
N LEU A 124 13.03 9.19 6.72
CA LEU A 124 12.01 10.12 7.19
C LEU A 124 10.73 9.37 7.59
N THR A 125 10.12 9.85 8.65
CA THR A 125 8.77 9.44 9.06
C THR A 125 7.88 10.67 9.14
N ALA A 126 6.79 10.68 8.39
CA ALA A 126 5.75 11.69 8.43
C ALA A 126 4.51 11.12 9.14
N GLN A 127 3.88 11.91 10.00
CA GLN A 127 2.67 11.53 10.70
C GLN A 127 1.62 12.65 10.59
N SER A 128 0.38 12.27 10.29
CA SER A 128 -0.76 13.19 10.14
C SER A 128 -0.51 14.37 9.18
N THR A 129 0.34 14.13 8.17
CA THR A 129 0.75 15.16 7.19
C THR A 129 -0.17 15.11 5.97
N ASP A 130 -0.45 16.24 5.34
CA ASP A 130 -1.17 16.28 4.07
C ASP A 130 -0.32 15.67 2.96
N ILE A 131 -0.54 14.38 2.70
CA ILE A 131 0.16 13.61 1.70
C ILE A 131 -0.18 14.07 0.29
N GLY A 132 -1.41 14.56 0.09
CA GLY A 132 -1.85 15.07 -1.21
C GLY A 132 -1.03 16.27 -1.66
N VAL A 133 -0.75 17.20 -0.76
CA VAL A 133 0.09 18.37 -1.04
C VAL A 133 1.54 17.96 -1.30
N LEU A 134 2.08 16.98 -0.56
CA LEU A 134 3.44 16.47 -0.81
C LEU A 134 3.54 15.77 -2.17
N ALA A 135 2.53 14.97 -2.53
CA ALA A 135 2.46 14.31 -3.83
C ALA A 135 2.33 15.34 -4.96
N GLY A 136 1.51 16.38 -4.78
CA GLY A 136 1.38 17.48 -5.74
C GLY A 136 2.70 18.25 -5.96
N ALA A 137 3.54 18.41 -4.93
CA ALA A 137 4.83 19.07 -5.05
C ALA A 137 5.81 18.34 -5.99
N ILE A 138 5.65 17.02 -6.18
CA ILE A 138 6.40 16.23 -7.16
C ILE A 138 5.64 16.00 -8.48
N GLY A 139 4.48 16.65 -8.64
CA GLY A 139 3.66 16.59 -9.86
C GLY A 139 2.65 15.45 -9.90
N PHE A 140 2.35 14.81 -8.77
CA PHE A 140 1.28 13.81 -8.65
C PHE A 140 0.11 14.40 -7.85
N ASP A 141 -0.80 15.09 -8.54
CA ASP A 141 -1.91 15.85 -7.96
C ASP A 141 -3.25 15.07 -7.88
N ARG A 142 -3.19 13.75 -8.12
CA ARG A 142 -4.37 12.88 -8.16
C ARG A 142 -4.81 12.33 -6.80
N LEU A 143 -4.04 12.57 -5.75
CA LEU A 143 -4.30 12.09 -4.39
C LEU A 143 -4.53 13.28 -3.46
N LYS A 144 -5.54 13.20 -2.60
CA LYS A 144 -5.80 14.15 -1.52
C LYS A 144 -6.00 13.41 -0.21
N GLY A 145 -5.61 14.05 0.88
CA GLY A 145 -5.84 13.59 2.22
C GLY A 145 -4.61 13.59 3.09
N THR A 146 -4.84 13.43 4.39
CA THR A 146 -3.80 13.34 5.40
C THR A 146 -3.45 11.89 5.69
N GLY A 147 -2.21 11.65 6.05
CA GLY A 147 -1.75 10.29 6.33
C GLY A 147 -0.41 10.24 7.02
N SER A 148 0.12 9.04 7.12
CA SER A 148 1.44 8.75 7.64
C SER A 148 2.26 8.06 6.56
N ALA A 149 3.52 8.43 6.46
CA ALA A 149 4.44 7.85 5.49
C ALA A 149 5.80 7.58 6.13
N ARG A 150 6.45 6.53 5.68
CA ARG A 150 7.86 6.26 5.97
C ARG A 150 8.61 6.15 4.64
N LEU A 151 9.77 6.75 4.58
CA LEU A 151 10.61 6.77 3.39
C LEU A 151 12.07 6.61 3.79
N LYS A 152 12.74 5.62 3.22
CA LYS A 152 14.18 5.43 3.37
C LYS A 152 14.77 5.26 1.98
N VAL A 153 15.57 6.23 1.54
CA VAL A 153 16.10 6.29 0.17
C VAL A 153 17.54 6.74 0.13
N LEU A 154 18.23 6.34 -0.93
CA LEU A 154 19.56 6.78 -1.31
C LEU A 154 19.58 7.02 -2.83
N GLY A 155 20.06 8.16 -3.26
CA GLY A 155 20.28 8.48 -4.67
C GLY A 155 21.70 9.01 -4.90
N VAL A 156 22.25 8.73 -6.05
CA VAL A 156 23.59 9.14 -6.45
C VAL A 156 23.52 9.91 -7.77
N GLY A 157 24.07 11.09 -7.80
CA GLY A 157 24.08 11.92 -9.01
C GLY A 157 24.26 13.39 -8.70
N ASN A 158 24.69 14.14 -9.68
CA ASN A 158 24.94 15.58 -9.56
C ASN A 158 23.79 16.44 -10.11
N SER A 159 22.65 15.85 -10.42
CA SER A 159 21.42 16.53 -10.81
C SER A 159 20.21 15.84 -10.22
N VAL A 160 19.06 16.50 -10.18
CA VAL A 160 17.81 15.88 -9.71
C VAL A 160 17.45 14.67 -10.57
N ALA A 161 17.60 14.78 -11.90
CA ALA A 161 17.34 13.67 -12.82
C ALA A 161 18.21 12.45 -12.48
N ALA A 162 19.53 12.62 -12.35
CA ALA A 162 20.44 11.52 -12.04
C ALA A 162 20.17 10.90 -10.66
N ILE A 163 19.80 11.70 -9.65
CA ILE A 163 19.40 11.21 -8.33
C ILE A 163 18.13 10.35 -8.43
N MET A 164 17.11 10.80 -9.18
CA MET A 164 15.86 10.07 -9.34
C MET A 164 16.01 8.77 -10.12
N GLU A 165 16.89 8.75 -11.15
CA GLU A 165 17.22 7.55 -11.93
C GLU A 165 18.00 6.50 -11.13
N SER A 166 18.84 6.93 -10.19
CA SER A 166 19.67 6.06 -9.34
C SER A 166 19.04 5.73 -7.98
N LEU A 167 17.79 6.13 -7.76
CA LEU A 167 17.19 6.04 -6.43
C LEU A 167 17.01 4.57 -5.99
N GLU A 168 17.51 4.26 -4.80
CA GLU A 168 17.34 2.99 -4.11
C GLU A 168 16.59 3.22 -2.81
N GLY A 169 15.75 2.27 -2.39
CA GLY A 169 15.11 2.39 -1.09
C GLY A 169 13.81 1.63 -0.90
N GLU A 170 13.10 2.06 0.12
CA GLU A 170 11.81 1.48 0.52
C GLU A 170 10.95 2.52 1.22
N GLY A 171 9.67 2.26 1.28
CA GLY A 171 8.76 3.10 2.03
C GLY A 171 7.38 2.49 2.20
N SER A 172 6.56 3.20 2.95
CA SER A 172 5.16 2.84 3.18
C SER A 172 4.30 4.09 3.33
N LEU A 173 3.04 3.96 3.00
CA LEU A 173 2.02 5.00 3.07
C LEU A 173 0.77 4.43 3.71
N GLY A 174 0.16 5.19 4.62
CA GLY A 174 -1.14 4.91 5.19
C GLY A 174 -1.97 6.19 5.26
N MET A 175 -3.18 6.18 4.72
CA MET A 175 -4.10 7.31 4.71
C MET A 175 -5.48 6.83 5.17
N PRO A 176 -5.89 7.15 6.41
CA PRO A 176 -7.19 6.74 6.95
C PRO A 176 -8.37 7.41 6.28
N GLN A 177 -8.16 8.46 5.53
CA GLN A 177 -9.15 9.13 4.68
C GLN A 177 -8.43 9.72 3.49
N ALA A 178 -8.78 9.27 2.30
CA ALA A 178 -8.19 9.74 1.06
C ALA A 178 -9.25 10.01 0.00
N GLU A 179 -8.92 10.84 -0.97
CA GLU A 179 -9.71 11.07 -2.18
C GLU A 179 -8.80 10.91 -3.39
N VAL A 180 -9.18 10.02 -4.30
CA VAL A 180 -8.52 9.83 -5.59
C VAL A 180 -9.29 10.60 -6.65
N LEU A 181 -8.60 11.49 -7.36
CA LEU A 181 -9.16 12.37 -8.39
C LEU A 181 -9.01 11.75 -9.78
N GLY A 182 -9.97 12.07 -10.66
CA GLY A 182 -9.94 11.65 -12.07
C GLY A 182 -10.58 10.30 -12.33
N ILE A 183 -11.06 9.59 -11.28
CA ILE A 183 -11.77 8.32 -11.43
C ILE A 183 -12.86 8.17 -10.36
N ASP A 184 -14.03 7.70 -10.77
CA ASP A 184 -15.12 7.24 -9.89
C ASP A 184 -15.20 5.71 -9.99
N LEU A 185 -14.51 5.02 -9.08
CA LEU A 185 -14.46 3.55 -9.06
C LEU A 185 -15.84 2.92 -8.81
N GLY A 186 -16.71 3.56 -8.03
CA GLY A 186 -18.07 3.08 -7.79
C GLY A 186 -18.89 3.05 -9.07
N ARG A 187 -18.85 4.12 -9.86
CA ARG A 187 -19.52 4.21 -11.16
C ARG A 187 -18.91 3.28 -12.21
N ALA A 188 -17.58 3.16 -12.21
CA ALA A 188 -16.85 2.24 -13.10
C ALA A 188 -17.29 0.79 -12.88
N LEU A 189 -17.49 0.38 -11.61
CA LEU A 189 -17.95 -0.97 -11.26
C LEU A 189 -19.44 -1.20 -11.59
N GLY A 190 -20.28 -0.20 -11.34
CA GLY A 190 -21.75 -0.39 -11.46
C GLY A 190 -22.28 -0.36 -12.88
N GLN A 191 -21.69 0.43 -13.77
CA GLN A 191 -22.26 0.73 -15.09
C GLN A 191 -21.26 0.56 -16.25
N LEU A 192 -19.98 0.29 -15.99
CA LEU A 192 -18.91 0.35 -17.00
C LEU A 192 -18.97 1.68 -17.81
N ASP A 193 -19.35 2.76 -17.13
CA ASP A 193 -19.61 4.07 -17.74
C ASP A 193 -18.28 4.74 -18.10
N PRO A 194 -18.07 5.13 -19.37
CA PRO A 194 -16.89 5.90 -19.77
C PRO A 194 -16.72 7.22 -19.00
N LYS A 195 -17.81 7.79 -18.47
CA LYS A 195 -17.79 9.01 -17.64
C LYS A 195 -17.28 8.78 -16.22
N ALA A 196 -17.05 7.52 -15.82
CA ALA A 196 -16.37 7.21 -14.57
C ALA A 196 -14.92 7.72 -14.53
N ILE A 197 -14.34 8.00 -15.71
CA ILE A 197 -13.02 8.59 -15.88
C ILE A 197 -13.19 9.99 -16.46
N SER A 198 -13.10 11.00 -15.61
CA SER A 198 -13.21 12.41 -15.99
C SER A 198 -12.52 13.30 -14.98
N THR A 199 -12.20 14.52 -15.32
CA THR A 199 -11.53 15.49 -14.42
C THR A 199 -12.33 15.75 -13.14
N ASP A 200 -13.65 15.64 -13.18
CA ASP A 200 -14.54 15.87 -12.05
C ASP A 200 -14.84 14.59 -11.25
N ALA A 201 -14.43 13.43 -11.78
CA ALA A 201 -14.61 12.15 -11.12
C ALA A 201 -13.71 12.04 -9.87
N ARG A 202 -14.24 11.43 -8.82
CA ARG A 202 -13.49 11.22 -7.57
C ARG A 202 -13.98 9.98 -6.87
N THR A 203 -13.04 9.32 -6.22
CA THR A 203 -13.31 8.18 -5.34
C THR A 203 -12.90 8.52 -3.93
N ARG A 204 -13.84 8.48 -2.99
CA ARG A 204 -13.54 8.57 -1.56
C ARG A 204 -13.09 7.22 -1.06
N ILE A 205 -12.02 7.22 -0.29
CA ILE A 205 -11.38 6.06 0.30
C ILE A 205 -11.40 6.23 1.82
N ASP A 206 -11.90 5.24 2.55
CA ASP A 206 -11.93 5.26 4.01
C ASP A 206 -10.58 4.81 4.59
N ASP A 207 -9.87 3.93 3.89
CA ASP A 207 -8.51 3.51 4.23
C ASP A 207 -7.71 3.19 2.97
N LEU A 208 -6.48 3.69 2.91
CA LEU A 208 -5.51 3.42 1.87
C LEU A 208 -4.19 3.03 2.52
N SER A 209 -3.62 1.92 2.12
CA SER A 209 -2.29 1.49 2.55
C SER A 209 -1.48 0.90 1.41
N ALA A 210 -0.16 1.13 1.45
CA ALA A 210 0.78 0.59 0.48
C ALA A 210 2.17 0.53 1.07
N SER A 211 2.97 -0.45 0.67
CA SER A 211 4.41 -0.47 0.84
C SER A 211 5.11 -0.59 -0.52
N PHE A 212 6.34 -0.13 -0.60
CA PHE A 212 7.07 -0.15 -1.87
C PHE A 212 8.57 -0.31 -1.66
N THR A 213 9.23 -0.82 -2.69
CA THR A 213 10.68 -0.84 -2.82
C THR A 213 11.08 -0.06 -4.05
N ILE A 214 12.27 0.55 -4.02
CA ILE A 214 12.81 1.32 -5.14
C ILE A 214 14.17 0.73 -5.49
N ARG A 215 14.41 0.47 -6.78
CA ARG A 215 15.68 0.02 -7.33
C ARG A 215 15.93 0.72 -8.66
N ASP A 216 17.10 1.32 -8.82
CA ASP A 216 17.46 2.05 -10.04
C ASP A 216 16.35 3.01 -10.49
N GLY A 217 15.78 3.79 -9.56
CA GLY A 217 14.69 4.72 -9.82
C GLY A 217 13.33 4.10 -10.13
N ILE A 218 13.20 2.78 -10.10
CA ILE A 218 11.93 2.07 -10.32
C ILE A 218 11.31 1.68 -8.98
N LEU A 219 10.19 2.32 -8.65
CA LEU A 219 9.37 1.96 -7.50
C LEU A 219 8.47 0.78 -7.86
N THR A 220 8.51 -0.27 -7.06
CA THR A 220 7.64 -1.44 -7.17
C THR A 220 6.75 -1.55 -5.94
N ASN A 221 5.45 -1.64 -6.17
CA ASN A 221 4.44 -1.91 -5.14
C ASN A 221 3.63 -3.16 -5.52
N ASN A 222 3.30 -3.99 -4.53
CA ASN A 222 2.54 -5.23 -4.74
C ASN A 222 1.36 -5.39 -3.77
N ASP A 223 1.15 -4.46 -2.87
CA ASP A 223 0.24 -4.57 -1.72
C ASP A 223 -0.67 -3.37 -1.52
N LEU A 224 -0.84 -2.50 -2.55
CA LEU A 224 -1.80 -1.42 -2.43
C LEU A 224 -3.17 -1.98 -2.06
N ALA A 225 -3.71 -1.50 -0.97
CA ALA A 225 -5.06 -1.78 -0.53
C ALA A 225 -5.82 -0.47 -0.35
N LEU A 226 -7.02 -0.43 -0.90
CA LEU A 226 -7.96 0.66 -0.62
C LEU A 226 -9.28 0.04 -0.18
N SER A 227 -9.96 0.71 0.74
CA SER A 227 -11.31 0.33 1.17
C SER A 227 -12.21 1.55 1.32
N SER A 228 -13.47 1.37 1.02
CA SER A 228 -14.55 2.30 1.28
C SER A 228 -15.84 1.54 1.60
N ALA A 229 -16.88 2.23 2.00
CA ALA A 229 -18.18 1.61 2.26
C ALA A 229 -18.75 0.87 1.04
N ALA A 230 -18.43 1.30 -0.18
CA ALA A 230 -18.99 0.79 -1.42
C ALA A 230 -18.09 -0.21 -2.16
N LEU A 231 -16.77 -0.15 -1.94
CA LEU A 231 -15.80 -0.96 -2.69
C LEU A 231 -14.54 -1.25 -1.88
N GLN A 232 -13.88 -2.31 -2.25
CA GLN A 232 -12.49 -2.59 -1.91
C GLN A 232 -11.68 -2.65 -3.20
N ALA A 233 -10.41 -2.29 -3.17
CA ALA A 233 -9.54 -2.50 -4.31
C ALA A 233 -8.13 -2.89 -3.85
N SER A 234 -7.52 -3.77 -4.62
CA SER A 234 -6.11 -4.09 -4.51
C SER A 234 -5.35 -3.60 -5.74
N GLY A 235 -4.11 -3.22 -5.55
CA GLY A 235 -3.29 -2.72 -6.64
C GLY A 235 -1.85 -3.21 -6.56
N ARG A 236 -1.22 -3.27 -7.74
CA ARG A 236 0.20 -3.57 -7.88
C ARG A 236 0.74 -2.97 -9.16
N GLY A 237 2.01 -2.64 -9.17
CA GLY A 237 2.62 -2.08 -10.36
C GLY A 237 3.97 -1.46 -10.09
N ILE A 238 4.43 -0.74 -11.09
CA ILE A 238 5.68 -0.01 -11.06
C ILE A 238 5.46 1.46 -11.35
N VAL A 239 6.31 2.29 -10.76
CA VAL A 239 6.43 3.71 -11.09
C VAL A 239 7.89 3.98 -11.41
N ASP A 240 8.15 4.40 -12.63
CA ASP A 240 9.46 4.92 -13.04
C ASP A 240 9.58 6.35 -12.53
N LEU A 241 10.36 6.54 -11.47
CA LEU A 241 10.57 7.84 -10.86
C LEU A 241 11.42 8.76 -11.72
N GLY A 242 12.42 8.21 -12.40
CA GLY A 242 13.27 8.94 -13.35
C GLY A 242 12.46 9.43 -14.54
N GLY A 243 11.74 8.53 -15.21
CA GLY A 243 10.92 8.79 -16.38
C GLY A 243 9.54 9.39 -16.09
N ARG A 244 9.14 9.49 -14.81
CA ARG A 244 7.83 10.01 -14.37
C ARG A 244 6.66 9.30 -15.04
N THR A 245 6.76 7.98 -15.19
CA THR A 245 5.73 7.14 -15.78
C THR A 245 5.30 6.04 -14.82
N LEU A 246 4.12 5.48 -15.08
CA LEU A 246 3.62 4.36 -14.30
C LEU A 246 3.00 3.29 -15.20
N ASP A 247 3.06 2.04 -14.72
CA ASP A 247 2.31 0.90 -15.22
C ASP A 247 1.74 0.15 -14.02
N TYR A 248 0.46 0.32 -13.81
CA TYR A 248 -0.20 -0.08 -12.58
C TYR A 248 -1.50 -0.82 -12.85
N SER A 249 -1.70 -1.94 -12.18
CA SER A 249 -2.94 -2.72 -12.19
C SER A 249 -3.72 -2.45 -10.91
N LEU A 250 -4.98 -2.10 -11.04
CA LEU A 250 -5.92 -1.89 -9.94
C LEU A 250 -7.12 -2.81 -10.14
N VAL A 251 -7.50 -3.55 -9.12
CA VAL A 251 -8.61 -4.51 -9.16
C VAL A 251 -9.66 -4.11 -8.12
N PRO A 252 -10.58 -3.21 -8.45
CA PRO A 252 -11.71 -2.89 -7.58
C PRO A 252 -12.74 -4.03 -7.56
N VAL A 253 -13.35 -4.21 -6.39
CA VAL A 253 -14.40 -5.17 -6.08
C VAL A 253 -15.54 -4.43 -5.40
N ALA A 254 -16.76 -4.54 -5.92
CA ALA A 254 -17.94 -3.95 -5.30
C ALA A 254 -18.37 -4.79 -4.08
N THR A 255 -18.46 -4.16 -2.91
CA THR A 255 -18.92 -4.82 -1.68
C THR A 255 -20.44 -4.81 -1.52
N ALA A 256 -21.12 -3.85 -2.16
CA ALA A 256 -22.54 -3.57 -1.94
C ALA A 256 -23.52 -4.39 -2.78
N ILE A 257 -23.10 -5.15 -3.79
CA ILE A 257 -23.98 -5.76 -4.79
C ILE A 257 -24.05 -7.30 -4.66
N GLY A 258 -23.39 -7.90 -3.67
CA GLY A 258 -23.43 -9.37 -3.49
C GLY A 258 -22.83 -10.19 -4.64
N ASN A 259 -22.24 -9.54 -5.62
CA ASN A 259 -21.47 -10.14 -6.69
C ASN A 259 -20.02 -9.69 -6.53
N ASP A 260 -19.14 -10.64 -6.30
CA ASP A 260 -17.67 -10.43 -6.27
C ASP A 260 -17.13 -10.05 -7.66
N LEU A 261 -17.80 -9.12 -8.34
CA LEU A 261 -17.39 -8.68 -9.67
C LEU A 261 -16.10 -7.86 -9.54
N ARG A 262 -15.03 -8.41 -10.04
CA ARG A 262 -13.73 -7.77 -10.16
C ARG A 262 -13.61 -7.16 -11.55
N VAL A 263 -13.30 -5.87 -11.59
CA VAL A 263 -13.12 -5.13 -12.85
C VAL A 263 -11.67 -4.65 -12.94
N PRO A 264 -10.75 -5.48 -13.44
CA PRO A 264 -9.34 -5.09 -13.49
C PRO A 264 -9.13 -3.89 -14.40
N LEU A 265 -8.45 -2.89 -13.86
CA LEU A 265 -8.08 -1.64 -14.53
C LEU A 265 -6.56 -1.62 -14.70
N ARG A 266 -6.10 -1.16 -15.86
CA ARG A 266 -4.69 -0.85 -16.10
C ARG A 266 -4.51 0.66 -16.25
N ILE A 267 -3.56 1.21 -15.51
CA ILE A 267 -3.23 2.64 -15.46
C ILE A 267 -1.81 2.78 -15.97
N THR A 268 -1.61 3.48 -17.07
CA THR A 268 -0.30 3.57 -17.74
C THR A 268 0.00 4.98 -18.24
N GLY A 269 1.27 5.29 -18.41
CA GLY A 269 1.75 6.53 -19.03
C GLY A 269 2.29 7.55 -18.01
N PRO A 270 2.39 8.82 -18.36
CA PRO A 270 2.86 9.86 -17.46
C PRO A 270 1.98 9.95 -16.21
N TRP A 271 2.57 10.10 -15.03
CA TRP A 271 1.82 10.09 -13.78
C TRP A 271 0.93 11.34 -13.57
N ASP A 272 1.26 12.44 -14.24
CA ASP A 272 0.44 13.67 -14.26
C ASP A 272 -0.78 13.56 -15.20
N ALA A 273 -0.69 12.69 -16.23
CA ALA A 273 -1.75 12.43 -17.21
C ALA A 273 -1.91 10.94 -17.53
N PRO A 274 -2.19 10.08 -16.52
CA PRO A 274 -2.27 8.65 -16.72
C PRO A 274 -3.50 8.26 -17.55
N ARG A 275 -3.34 7.18 -18.34
CA ARG A 275 -4.40 6.57 -19.11
C ARG A 275 -4.96 5.38 -18.35
N VAL A 276 -6.23 5.42 -18.02
CA VAL A 276 -6.94 4.32 -17.37
C VAL A 276 -7.71 3.52 -18.40
N ARG A 277 -7.55 2.21 -18.43
CA ARG A 277 -8.24 1.29 -19.34
C ARG A 277 -8.71 0.05 -18.57
N LEU A 278 -9.78 -0.56 -19.07
CA LEU A 278 -10.12 -1.92 -18.66
C LEU A 278 -9.02 -2.88 -19.13
N ASP A 279 -8.56 -3.73 -18.23
CA ASP A 279 -7.69 -4.84 -18.59
C ASP A 279 -8.55 -5.99 -19.16
N ALA A 280 -8.68 -6.02 -20.49
CA ALA A 280 -9.55 -6.97 -21.18
C ALA A 280 -9.08 -8.42 -21.00
N GLU A 281 -7.77 -8.66 -20.90
CA GLU A 281 -7.21 -9.99 -20.69
C GLU A 281 -7.48 -10.47 -19.27
N ALA A 282 -7.22 -9.64 -18.26
CA ALA A 282 -7.52 -9.95 -16.88
C ALA A 282 -9.04 -10.09 -16.63
N LEU A 283 -9.88 -9.30 -17.33
CA LEU A 283 -11.33 -9.44 -17.26
C LEU A 283 -11.82 -10.75 -17.86
N ALA A 284 -11.25 -11.20 -18.97
CA ALA A 284 -11.54 -12.51 -19.56
C ALA A 284 -11.13 -13.64 -18.63
N ALA A 285 -9.94 -13.57 -18.02
CA ALA A 285 -9.47 -14.55 -17.04
C ALA A 285 -10.39 -14.62 -15.81
N GLU A 286 -10.85 -13.47 -15.31
CA GLU A 286 -11.78 -13.41 -14.17
C GLU A 286 -13.14 -14.03 -14.50
N ARG A 287 -13.66 -13.82 -15.71
CA ARG A 287 -14.91 -14.47 -16.17
C ARG A 287 -14.76 -15.99 -16.21
N LEU A 288 -13.63 -16.49 -16.72
CA LEU A 288 -13.34 -17.93 -16.72
C LEU A 288 -13.29 -18.48 -15.31
N ARG A 289 -12.61 -17.78 -14.38
CA ARG A 289 -12.53 -18.18 -12.97
C ARG A 289 -13.92 -18.27 -12.33
N ILE A 290 -14.78 -17.29 -12.55
CA ILE A 290 -16.16 -17.29 -12.03
C ILE A 290 -16.95 -18.48 -12.58
N GLU A 291 -16.83 -18.78 -13.87
CA GLU A 291 -17.51 -19.93 -14.47
C GLU A 291 -16.97 -21.28 -13.93
N GLU A 292 -15.66 -21.41 -13.76
CA GLU A 292 -15.05 -22.59 -13.12
C GLU A 292 -15.52 -22.77 -11.67
N GLU A 293 -15.61 -21.70 -10.89
CA GLU A 293 -16.11 -21.77 -9.51
C GLU A 293 -17.60 -22.17 -9.47
N LYS A 294 -18.42 -21.66 -10.36
CA LYS A 294 -19.82 -22.08 -10.49
C LYS A 294 -19.94 -23.57 -10.83
N VAL A 295 -19.15 -24.08 -11.78
CA VAL A 295 -19.13 -25.50 -12.15
C VAL A 295 -18.68 -26.35 -10.96
N LYS A 296 -17.61 -25.96 -10.26
CA LYS A 296 -17.15 -26.68 -9.05
C LYS A 296 -18.20 -26.71 -7.95
N ALA A 297 -18.86 -25.55 -7.71
CA ALA A 297 -19.95 -25.47 -6.72
C ALA A 297 -21.13 -26.38 -7.08
N ARG A 298 -21.50 -26.44 -8.36
CA ARG A 298 -22.57 -27.31 -8.88
C ARG A 298 -22.23 -28.78 -8.70
N LEU A 299 -21.02 -29.19 -9.10
CA LEU A 299 -20.54 -30.57 -8.92
C LEU A 299 -20.53 -30.98 -7.45
N LYS A 300 -20.06 -30.09 -6.57
CA LYS A 300 -20.06 -30.35 -5.13
C LYS A 300 -21.47 -30.48 -4.54
N ALA A 301 -22.43 -29.70 -5.05
CA ALA A 301 -23.82 -29.80 -4.64
C ALA A 301 -24.46 -31.12 -5.13
N GLU A 302 -24.20 -31.52 -6.40
CA GLU A 302 -24.67 -32.78 -6.94
C GLU A 302 -24.07 -34.01 -6.20
N GLU A 303 -22.76 -33.96 -5.88
CA GLU A 303 -22.12 -35.00 -5.05
C GLU A 303 -22.73 -35.09 -3.64
N ALA A 304 -23.03 -33.95 -3.02
CA ALA A 304 -23.66 -33.93 -1.71
C ALA A 304 -25.08 -34.50 -1.76
N GLU A 305 -25.86 -34.15 -2.79
CA GLU A 305 -27.22 -34.68 -3.00
C GLU A 305 -27.20 -36.19 -3.28
N LEU A 306 -26.27 -36.65 -4.12
CA LEU A 306 -26.11 -38.10 -4.39
C LEU A 306 -25.74 -38.86 -3.12
N LYS A 307 -24.80 -38.37 -2.32
CA LYS A 307 -24.45 -38.96 -1.03
C LYS A 307 -25.64 -39.03 -0.08
N ALA A 308 -26.41 -37.95 0.01
CA ALA A 308 -27.62 -37.91 0.84
C ALA A 308 -28.68 -38.92 0.40
N ARG A 309 -28.88 -39.06 -0.92
CA ARG A 309 -29.79 -40.08 -1.50
C ARG A 309 -29.33 -41.51 -1.19
N LEU A 310 -28.06 -41.81 -1.39
CA LEU A 310 -27.47 -43.11 -1.09
C LEU A 310 -27.58 -43.45 0.41
N GLU A 311 -27.37 -42.48 1.29
CA GLU A 311 -27.53 -42.66 2.74
C GLU A 311 -28.98 -42.94 3.10
N THR A 312 -29.95 -42.26 2.47
CA THR A 312 -31.39 -42.49 2.67
C THR A 312 -31.79 -43.86 2.15
N GLU A 313 -31.38 -44.26 0.92
CA GLU A 313 -31.66 -45.56 0.36
C GLU A 313 -31.05 -46.71 1.22
N ARG A 314 -29.84 -46.48 1.75
CA ARG A 314 -29.19 -47.44 2.65
C ARG A 314 -30.01 -47.59 3.96
N GLN A 315 -30.41 -46.46 4.57
CA GLN A 315 -31.22 -46.50 5.78
C GLN A 315 -32.57 -47.17 5.56
N GLU A 316 -33.24 -46.92 4.41
CA GLU A 316 -34.49 -47.60 4.05
C GLU A 316 -34.28 -49.09 3.80
N ALA A 317 -33.18 -49.46 3.14
CA ALA A 317 -32.84 -50.89 2.92
C ALA A 317 -32.56 -51.62 4.28
N GLU A 318 -31.81 -50.95 5.18
CA GLU A 318 -31.54 -51.47 6.51
C GLU A 318 -32.84 -51.61 7.33
N ALA A 319 -33.75 -50.63 7.26
CA ALA A 319 -35.05 -50.67 7.92
C ALA A 319 -35.94 -51.82 7.38
N ARG A 320 -36.01 -52.02 6.05
CA ARG A 320 -36.77 -53.13 5.46
C ARG A 320 -36.18 -54.50 5.82
N ALA A 321 -34.85 -54.63 5.82
CA ALA A 321 -34.19 -55.85 6.25
C ALA A 321 -34.45 -56.13 7.75
N ALA A 322 -34.48 -55.10 8.59
CA ALA A 322 -34.83 -55.23 10.01
C ALA A 322 -36.28 -55.73 10.21
N GLU A 323 -37.22 -55.21 9.40
CA GLU A 323 -38.64 -55.60 9.43
C GLU A 323 -38.84 -57.04 8.96
N GLU A 324 -38.21 -57.44 7.83
CA GLU A 324 -38.29 -58.81 7.32
C GLU A 324 -37.67 -59.83 8.29
N LEU A 325 -36.57 -59.48 8.92
CA LEU A 325 -35.94 -60.34 9.93
C LEU A 325 -36.68 -60.27 11.28
N GLY A 326 -37.63 -59.34 11.44
CA GLY A 326 -38.36 -59.13 12.70
C GLY A 326 -37.42 -58.72 13.85
N VAL A 327 -36.36 -58.00 13.54
CA VAL A 327 -35.30 -57.61 14.48
C VAL A 327 -35.31 -56.12 14.63
N ALA A 328 -35.37 -55.61 15.85
CA ALA A 328 -35.17 -54.20 16.11
C ALA A 328 -33.77 -54.00 16.69
N PRO A 329 -32.84 -53.38 15.94
CA PRO A 329 -31.53 -53.07 16.49
C PRO A 329 -31.63 -52.06 17.63
N GLY A 330 -30.87 -52.32 18.68
CA GLY A 330 -30.73 -51.37 19.79
C GLY A 330 -29.90 -50.15 19.33
N SER A 331 -29.95 -49.05 20.07
CA SER A 331 -29.16 -47.86 19.73
C SER A 331 -27.66 -48.18 19.75
N GLY A 332 -26.99 -48.15 18.57
CA GLY A 332 -25.57 -48.44 18.40
C GLY A 332 -25.25 -49.93 18.05
N GLU A 333 -26.25 -50.78 17.86
CA GLU A 333 -26.10 -52.16 17.46
C GLU A 333 -26.24 -52.28 15.91
N SER A 334 -25.40 -53.04 15.25
CA SER A 334 -25.59 -53.34 13.83
C SER A 334 -26.75 -54.31 13.60
N LEU A 335 -27.33 -54.31 12.39
CA LEU A 335 -28.40 -55.21 12.01
C LEU A 335 -27.95 -56.69 12.07
N GLU A 336 -26.69 -56.96 11.77
CA GLU A 336 -26.04 -58.27 11.84
C GLU A 336 -25.92 -58.75 13.28
N ASP A 337 -25.52 -57.87 14.21
CA ASP A 337 -25.46 -58.23 15.64
C ASP A 337 -26.84 -58.45 16.24
N ALA A 338 -27.83 -57.63 15.86
CA ALA A 338 -29.21 -57.84 16.30
C ALA A 338 -29.84 -59.13 15.76
N ALA A 339 -29.57 -59.50 14.50
CA ALA A 339 -30.01 -60.75 13.93
C ALA A 339 -29.33 -61.96 14.61
N ARG A 340 -28.04 -61.86 14.89
CA ARG A 340 -27.29 -62.88 15.62
C ARG A 340 -27.83 -63.10 17.04
N ARG A 341 -28.09 -62.04 17.80
CA ARG A 341 -28.70 -62.06 19.10
C ARG A 341 -30.06 -62.77 19.10
N ARG A 342 -30.93 -62.49 18.11
CA ARG A 342 -32.22 -63.13 17.95
C ARG A 342 -32.12 -64.63 17.69
N LEU A 343 -31.21 -65.06 16.81
CA LEU A 343 -30.95 -66.46 16.54
C LEU A 343 -30.46 -67.21 17.80
N GLU A 344 -29.61 -66.56 18.60
CA GLU A 344 -29.15 -67.10 19.88
C GLU A 344 -30.29 -67.22 20.88
N GLU A 345 -31.19 -66.21 20.96
CA GLU A 345 -32.40 -66.26 21.82
C GLU A 345 -33.40 -67.32 21.37
N GLU A 346 -33.62 -67.50 20.05
CA GLU A 346 -34.49 -68.55 19.52
C GLU A 346 -33.91 -69.95 19.74
N ALA A 347 -32.62 -70.11 19.55
CA ALA A 347 -31.91 -71.36 19.83
C ALA A 347 -32.00 -71.69 21.33
N ALA A 348 -31.81 -70.72 22.22
CA ALA A 348 -31.96 -70.91 23.67
C ALA A 348 -33.40 -71.30 24.07
N ARG A 349 -34.42 -70.65 23.48
CA ARG A 349 -35.85 -70.98 23.72
C ARG A 349 -36.18 -72.35 23.13
N GLY A 350 -35.58 -72.76 22.00
CA GLY A 350 -35.71 -74.08 21.42
C GLY A 350 -35.16 -75.18 22.34
N LEU A 351 -33.96 -74.93 22.87
CA LEU A 351 -33.33 -75.84 23.86
C LEU A 351 -34.12 -75.95 25.17
N GLU A 352 -34.62 -74.81 25.71
CA GLU A 352 -35.53 -74.88 26.94
C GLU A 352 -36.78 -75.67 26.64
N ARG A 353 -37.37 -75.57 25.44
CA ARG A 353 -38.57 -76.32 25.04
C ARG A 353 -38.32 -77.85 25.00
N ILE A 354 -37.15 -78.23 24.46
CA ILE A 354 -36.70 -79.62 24.36
C ILE A 354 -36.42 -80.15 25.82
N LEU A 355 -35.78 -79.34 26.67
CA LEU A 355 -35.47 -79.74 28.04
C LEU A 355 -36.67 -79.80 28.99
N ARG A 356 -37.76 -79.07 28.69
CA ARG A 356 -39.01 -79.08 29.48
C ARG A 356 -40.06 -80.11 28.98
N GLY A 357 -39.80 -80.72 27.83
CA GLY A 357 -40.68 -81.63 27.09
C GLY A 357 -40.42 -83.12 27.38
N ASN A 358 -39.92 -83.46 28.58
CA ASN A 358 -39.90 -84.79 29.11
C ASN A 358 -40.68 -84.86 30.40
#